data_a2cdfe08ed308c51b4842f4ad183148b
#
_entry.id   a2cdfe08ed308c51b4842f4ad183148b
#
_cell.length_a   1.000
_cell.length_b   1.000
_cell.length_c   1.000
_cell.angle_alpha   90.00
_cell.angle_beta   90.00
_cell.angle_gamma   90.00
#
_symmetry.space_group_name_H-M   'P 1'
#
loop_
_entity.id
_entity.type
_entity.pdbx_description
1 polymer ?
#
loop_
_entity_poly.entity_id
_entity_poly.type
_entity_poly.pdbx_seq_one_letter_code
_entity_poly.pdbx_strand_id
1 'polypeptide(L)'
;EKVLKHQANGWYMNLSVAPENVPWKKFLTDERYANEDVGIYEGGYYCASGIYRSSYTSIMRTTIGEVTFNVPSREAIYKRMMQQAYGDSWQYDYEKFVEYDAINRNSTPQLLRSTADAPKEDRPRYHPMVIIHEQ
;
A
#
# COMPACT_ATOMS: atom_id res chain seq x y z
N GLU A 1 7.75 16.56 -10.39
CA GLU A 1 9.19 16.50 -10.07
C GLU A 1 9.47 15.76 -8.76
N LYS A 2 8.83 16.13 -7.63
CA LYS A 2 9.05 15.48 -6.31
C LYS A 2 8.72 13.97 -6.33
N VAL A 3 7.60 13.56 -6.92
CA VAL A 3 7.20 12.14 -6.99
C VAL A 3 8.26 11.33 -7.73
N LEU A 4 8.71 11.78 -8.90
CA LEU A 4 9.73 11.09 -9.69
C LEU A 4 11.06 10.95 -8.94
N LYS A 5 11.48 11.99 -8.23
CA LYS A 5 12.69 11.95 -7.40
C LYS A 5 12.59 10.90 -6.28
N HIS A 6 11.44 10.77 -5.66
CA HIS A 6 11.21 9.77 -4.62
C HIS A 6 11.08 8.35 -5.20
N GLN A 7 10.49 8.21 -6.40
CA GLN A 7 10.37 6.91 -7.07
C GLN A 7 11.75 6.32 -7.43
N ALA A 8 12.74 7.13 -7.76
CA ALA A 8 14.10 6.68 -7.97
C ALA A 8 14.71 5.99 -6.72
N ASN A 9 14.19 6.29 -5.53
CA ASN A 9 14.56 5.67 -4.26
C ASN A 9 13.57 4.57 -3.81
N GLY A 10 12.67 4.12 -4.69
CA GLY A 10 11.70 3.07 -4.40
C GLY A 10 10.50 3.54 -3.56
N TRP A 11 10.27 4.85 -3.43
CA TRP A 11 9.16 5.41 -2.68
C TRP A 11 7.99 5.73 -3.62
N TYR A 12 6.78 5.78 -3.07
CA TYR A 12 5.55 6.12 -3.82
C TYR A 12 5.32 5.26 -5.08
N MET A 13 5.67 3.98 -5.02
CA MET A 13 5.50 3.05 -6.13
C MET A 13 4.03 2.80 -6.51
N ASN A 14 3.12 3.26 -5.69
CA ASN A 14 1.67 3.27 -5.90
C ASN A 14 1.12 4.57 -6.51
N LEU A 15 2.00 5.50 -6.88
CA LEU A 15 1.68 6.76 -7.55
C LEU A 15 2.37 6.85 -8.90
N SER A 16 1.79 7.61 -9.84
CA SER A 16 2.42 7.96 -11.13
C SER A 16 2.04 9.37 -11.56
N VAL A 17 2.88 9.99 -12.33
CA VAL A 17 2.63 11.25 -13.03
C VAL A 17 2.28 11.03 -14.51
N ALA A 18 2.39 9.79 -14.99
CA ALA A 18 2.17 9.37 -16.37
C ALA A 18 1.20 8.18 -16.37
N PRO A 19 -0.08 8.36 -16.73
CA PRO A 19 -1.08 7.29 -16.70
C PRO A 19 -0.79 6.18 -17.72
N GLU A 20 -0.08 6.50 -18.81
CA GLU A 20 0.31 5.54 -19.85
C GLU A 20 1.47 4.62 -19.41
N ASN A 21 2.23 5.03 -18.40
CA ASN A 21 3.41 4.30 -17.92
C ASN A 21 3.45 4.23 -16.39
N VAL A 22 2.50 3.50 -15.81
CA VAL A 22 2.42 3.33 -14.37
C VAL A 22 3.34 2.21 -13.87
N PRO A 23 3.99 2.36 -12.71
CA PRO A 23 4.88 1.33 -12.15
C PRO A 23 4.19 -0.03 -11.89
N TRP A 24 2.88 -0.03 -11.75
CA TRP A 24 2.06 -1.22 -11.46
C TRP A 24 1.38 -1.81 -12.70
N LYS A 25 1.79 -1.44 -13.92
CA LYS A 25 1.19 -1.88 -15.19
C LYS A 25 1.01 -3.41 -15.28
N LYS A 26 1.97 -4.16 -14.77
CA LYS A 26 1.94 -5.64 -14.75
C LYS A 26 0.72 -6.21 -14.01
N PHE A 27 0.27 -5.57 -12.93
CA PHE A 27 -0.90 -6.01 -12.17
C PHE A 27 -2.23 -5.72 -12.88
N LEU A 28 -2.25 -4.77 -13.83
CA LEU A 28 -3.45 -4.47 -14.62
C LEU A 28 -3.75 -5.56 -15.66
N THR A 29 -2.74 -6.36 -16.02
CA THR A 29 -2.83 -7.39 -17.06
C THR A 29 -2.71 -8.82 -16.53
N ASP A 30 -2.35 -8.98 -15.26
CA ASP A 30 -2.23 -10.28 -14.62
C ASP A 30 -3.58 -10.72 -14.04
N GLU A 31 -4.16 -11.76 -14.62
CA GLU A 31 -5.48 -12.30 -14.23
C GLU A 31 -5.55 -12.70 -12.74
N ARG A 32 -4.40 -13.02 -12.14
CA ARG A 32 -4.32 -13.35 -10.71
C ARG A 32 -4.73 -12.19 -9.80
N TYR A 33 -4.69 -10.95 -10.31
CA TYR A 33 -5.08 -9.74 -9.62
C TYR A 33 -6.39 -9.12 -10.11
N ALA A 34 -7.15 -9.84 -10.95
CA ALA A 34 -8.39 -9.33 -11.55
C ALA A 34 -9.46 -8.93 -10.50
N ASN A 35 -9.42 -9.52 -9.32
CA ASN A 35 -10.35 -9.23 -8.22
C ASN A 35 -9.82 -8.19 -7.21
N GLU A 36 -8.62 -7.68 -7.44
CA GLU A 36 -8.02 -6.63 -6.59
C GLU A 36 -8.43 -5.25 -7.09
N ASP A 37 -8.52 -4.29 -6.18
CA ASP A 37 -8.68 -2.87 -6.54
C ASP A 37 -7.36 -2.33 -7.12
N VAL A 38 -7.07 -2.70 -8.37
CA VAL A 38 -5.91 -2.22 -9.12
C VAL A 38 -6.39 -1.51 -10.38
N GLY A 39 -6.05 -0.24 -10.51
CA GLY A 39 -6.48 0.59 -11.63
C GLY A 39 -5.58 1.80 -11.82
N ILE A 40 -6.09 2.79 -12.54
CA ILE A 40 -5.44 4.08 -12.73
C ILE A 40 -6.48 5.15 -12.37
N TYR A 41 -6.33 5.72 -11.18
CA TYR A 41 -7.28 6.68 -10.62
C TYR A 41 -6.61 8.04 -10.47
N GLU A 42 -7.18 9.07 -11.03
CA GLU A 42 -6.64 10.42 -10.90
C GLU A 42 -6.81 10.95 -9.46
N GLY A 43 -5.85 11.74 -9.04
CA GLY A 43 -5.75 12.32 -7.70
C GLY A 43 -4.87 11.49 -6.76
N GLY A 44 -3.99 12.18 -6.05
CA GLY A 44 -3.06 11.60 -5.10
C GLY A 44 -2.05 12.63 -4.63
N TYR A 45 -1.27 12.32 -3.60
CA TYR A 45 -0.24 13.22 -3.06
C TYR A 45 -0.76 14.66 -2.78
N TYR A 46 -2.00 14.75 -2.26
CA TYR A 46 -2.71 16.02 -2.02
C TYR A 46 -3.02 16.85 -3.28
N CYS A 47 -2.89 16.26 -4.47
CA CYS A 47 -3.25 16.88 -5.75
C CYS A 47 -4.54 16.24 -6.29
N ALA A 48 -5.46 17.07 -6.79
CA ALA A 48 -6.69 16.59 -7.40
C ALA A 48 -6.48 16.04 -8.81
N SER A 49 -5.45 16.55 -9.52
CA SER A 49 -5.15 16.18 -10.92
C SER A 49 -3.65 16.07 -11.17
N GLY A 50 -3.29 15.42 -12.28
CA GLY A 50 -1.89 15.27 -12.73
C GLY A 50 -1.07 14.25 -11.94
N ILE A 51 -1.67 13.58 -10.95
CA ILE A 51 -1.08 12.44 -10.24
C ILE A 51 -2.11 11.32 -10.22
N TYR A 52 -1.66 10.11 -10.47
CA TYR A 52 -2.48 8.90 -10.56
C TYR A 52 -2.08 7.92 -9.47
N ARG A 53 -3.07 7.23 -8.93
CA ARG A 53 -2.89 6.20 -7.89
C ARG A 53 -3.35 4.84 -8.38
N SER A 54 -2.82 3.81 -7.80
CA SER A 54 -3.03 2.43 -8.23
C SER A 54 -4.34 1.79 -7.74
N SER A 55 -5.05 2.40 -6.79
CA SER A 55 -6.28 1.85 -6.23
C SER A 55 -7.28 2.96 -5.90
N TYR A 56 -8.56 2.64 -5.93
CA TYR A 56 -9.59 3.57 -5.48
C TYR A 56 -9.49 3.83 -3.99
N THR A 57 -9.34 2.75 -3.21
CA THR A 57 -9.14 2.79 -1.75
C THR A 57 -7.87 2.06 -1.33
N SER A 58 -7.27 2.47 -0.24
CA SER A 58 -6.15 1.79 0.41
C SER A 58 -5.93 2.37 1.80
N ILE A 59 -5.21 1.66 2.66
CA ILE A 59 -4.84 2.15 4.00
C ILE A 59 -4.11 3.50 3.97
N MET A 60 -3.46 3.81 2.86
CA MET A 60 -2.75 5.09 2.67
C MET A 60 -3.69 6.25 2.33
N ARG A 61 -4.95 5.97 1.99
CA ARG A 61 -5.93 6.99 1.63
C ARG A 61 -7.02 7.16 2.68
N THR A 62 -7.49 6.06 3.24
CA THR A 62 -8.57 6.06 4.22
C THR A 62 -8.31 5.03 5.30
N THR A 63 -8.69 5.34 6.52
CA THR A 63 -8.63 4.44 7.67
C THR A 63 -10.01 3.92 8.07
N ILE A 64 -11.03 4.19 7.25
CA ILE A 64 -12.41 3.79 7.52
C ILE A 64 -12.78 2.62 6.61
N GLY A 65 -13.27 1.53 7.19
CA GLY A 65 -13.68 0.33 6.46
C GLY A 65 -12.59 -0.74 6.34
N GLU A 66 -12.79 -1.67 5.42
CA GLU A 66 -11.79 -2.69 5.09
C GLU A 66 -10.62 -2.04 4.35
N VAL A 67 -9.53 -1.85 5.06
CA VAL A 67 -8.41 -1.11 4.52
C VAL A 67 -7.17 -2.00 4.55
N THR A 68 -6.72 -2.38 3.35
CA THR A 68 -5.51 -3.14 3.16
C THR A 68 -4.49 -2.33 2.35
N PHE A 69 -3.25 -2.78 2.35
CA PHE A 69 -2.28 -2.27 1.40
C PHE A 69 -2.66 -2.71 -0.02
N ASN A 70 -2.68 -1.77 -0.96
CA ASN A 70 -2.83 -2.11 -2.37
C ASN A 70 -1.61 -2.91 -2.90
N VAL A 71 -1.79 -3.62 -4.00
CA VAL A 71 -0.77 -4.53 -4.55
C VAL A 71 0.59 -3.87 -4.78
N PRO A 72 0.71 -2.67 -5.39
CA PRO A 72 2.01 -2.03 -5.56
C PRO A 72 2.71 -1.69 -4.23
N SER A 73 1.93 -1.38 -3.19
CA SER A 73 2.50 -1.14 -1.86
C SER A 73 2.99 -2.45 -1.22
N ARG A 74 2.25 -3.56 -1.37
CA ARG A 74 2.67 -4.89 -0.89
C ARG A 74 3.94 -5.33 -1.60
N GLU A 75 4.04 -5.12 -2.92
CA GLU A 75 5.26 -5.39 -3.69
C GLU A 75 6.46 -4.57 -3.20
N ALA A 76 6.26 -3.27 -2.96
CA ALA A 76 7.34 -2.40 -2.46
C ALA A 76 7.84 -2.85 -1.08
N ILE A 77 6.91 -3.22 -0.18
CA ILE A 77 7.23 -3.78 1.14
C ILE A 77 8.02 -5.10 0.97
N TYR A 78 7.55 -6.02 0.13
CA TYR A 78 8.23 -7.28 -0.14
C TYR A 78 9.66 -7.05 -0.62
N LYS A 79 9.86 -6.19 -1.63
CA LYS A 79 11.19 -5.84 -2.13
C LYS A 79 12.10 -5.33 -1.03
N ARG A 80 11.59 -4.42 -0.21
CA ARG A 80 12.37 -3.84 0.88
C ARG A 80 12.75 -4.87 1.94
N MET A 81 11.82 -5.73 2.33
CA MET A 81 12.09 -6.81 3.29
C MET A 81 13.14 -7.78 2.76
N MET A 82 13.01 -8.20 1.50
CA MET A 82 13.94 -9.14 0.89
C MET A 82 15.34 -8.56 0.73
N GLN A 83 15.45 -7.29 0.34
CA GLN A 83 16.74 -6.59 0.30
C GLN A 83 17.39 -6.48 1.68
N GLN A 84 16.61 -6.22 2.72
CA GLN A 84 17.14 -6.18 4.08
C GLN A 84 17.59 -7.56 4.59
N ALA A 85 16.87 -8.62 4.22
CA ALA A 85 17.17 -9.99 4.65
C ALA A 85 18.37 -10.60 3.93
N TYR A 86 18.53 -10.32 2.63
CA TYR A 86 19.50 -10.99 1.76
C TYR A 86 20.59 -10.06 1.19
N GLY A 87 20.48 -8.76 1.44
CA GLY A 87 21.44 -7.76 0.97
C GLY A 87 21.42 -7.51 -0.54
N ASP A 88 22.48 -6.90 -1.05
CA ASP A 88 22.58 -6.44 -2.45
C ASP A 88 22.65 -7.58 -3.48
N SER A 89 22.93 -8.81 -3.05
CA SER A 89 22.93 -9.97 -3.93
C SER A 89 21.54 -10.46 -4.31
N TRP A 90 20.51 -10.03 -3.58
CA TRP A 90 19.14 -10.40 -3.87
C TRP A 90 18.63 -9.71 -5.13
N GLN A 91 18.00 -10.50 -5.98
CA GLN A 91 17.34 -9.98 -7.18
C GLN A 91 15.85 -10.23 -7.12
N TYR A 92 15.10 -9.24 -7.54
CA TYR A 92 13.66 -9.31 -7.58
C TYR A 92 13.18 -10.31 -8.64
N ASP A 93 12.27 -11.17 -8.22
CA ASP A 93 11.57 -12.12 -9.08
C ASP A 93 10.06 -11.92 -8.91
N TYR A 94 9.36 -11.63 -10.00
CA TYR A 94 7.93 -11.34 -9.98
C TYR A 94 7.10 -12.54 -9.56
N GLU A 95 7.42 -13.75 -10.05
CA GLU A 95 6.66 -14.96 -9.72
C GLU A 95 6.79 -15.31 -8.23
N LYS A 96 7.97 -15.16 -7.66
CA LYS A 96 8.17 -15.33 -6.22
C LYS A 96 7.39 -14.31 -5.39
N PHE A 97 7.27 -13.08 -5.88
CA PHE A 97 6.38 -12.11 -5.24
C PHE A 97 4.92 -12.56 -5.33
N VAL A 98 4.46 -13.02 -6.49
CA VAL A 98 3.09 -13.48 -6.68
C VAL A 98 2.74 -14.66 -5.78
N GLU A 99 3.66 -15.62 -5.60
CA GLU A 99 3.52 -16.73 -4.65
C GLU A 99 3.42 -16.22 -3.20
N TYR A 100 4.33 -15.34 -2.82
CA TYR A 100 4.30 -14.72 -1.49
C TYR A 100 3.00 -13.96 -1.22
N ASP A 101 2.51 -13.21 -2.22
CA ASP A 101 1.31 -12.39 -2.10
C ASP A 101 0.01 -13.21 -2.20
N ALA A 102 0.08 -14.50 -2.54
CA ALA A 102 -1.08 -15.38 -2.67
C ALA A 102 -1.90 -15.45 -1.37
N ILE A 103 -1.27 -15.36 -0.20
CA ILE A 103 -1.93 -15.31 1.10
C ILE A 103 -2.85 -14.09 1.18
N ASN A 104 -2.36 -12.92 0.77
CA ASN A 104 -3.15 -11.67 0.80
C ASN A 104 -4.31 -11.70 -0.20
N ARG A 105 -4.09 -12.27 -1.39
CA ARG A 105 -5.12 -12.39 -2.43
C ARG A 105 -6.22 -13.39 -2.09
N ASN A 106 -5.87 -14.46 -1.40
CA ASN A 106 -6.78 -15.58 -1.10
C ASN A 106 -7.37 -15.49 0.33
N SER A 107 -6.83 -14.61 1.17
CA SER A 107 -7.44 -14.36 2.47
C SER A 107 -8.75 -13.62 2.26
N THR A 108 -9.85 -14.23 2.69
CA THR A 108 -11.05 -13.45 2.98
C THR A 108 -10.63 -12.39 3.98
N PRO A 109 -10.92 -11.10 3.74
CA PRO A 109 -10.63 -10.07 4.72
C PRO A 109 -11.26 -10.52 6.05
N GLN A 110 -10.45 -10.90 7.02
CA GLN A 110 -10.95 -11.00 8.37
C GLN A 110 -11.33 -9.57 8.71
N LEU A 111 -12.63 -9.31 8.77
CA LEU A 111 -13.15 -8.14 9.43
C LEU A 111 -12.39 -8.04 10.74
N LEU A 112 -11.45 -7.10 10.80
CA LEU A 112 -10.90 -6.69 12.07
C LEU A 112 -12.14 -6.34 12.87
N ARG A 113 -12.48 -7.17 13.85
CA ARG A 113 -13.63 -6.95 14.72
C ARG A 113 -13.56 -5.49 15.10
N SER A 114 -14.56 -4.75 14.68
CA SER A 114 -14.67 -3.37 15.08
C SER A 114 -14.40 -3.31 16.57
N THR A 115 -13.46 -2.49 17.00
CA THR A 115 -13.20 -2.29 18.43
C THR A 115 -14.47 -1.80 19.16
N ALA A 116 -15.52 -1.47 18.39
CA ALA A 116 -16.84 -1.16 18.90
C ALA A 116 -17.52 -2.35 19.58
N ASP A 117 -17.22 -3.59 19.14
CA ASP A 117 -17.80 -4.81 19.69
C ASP A 117 -16.93 -5.44 20.80
N ALA A 118 -15.73 -4.88 21.05
CA ALA A 118 -14.90 -5.31 22.16
C ALA A 118 -15.52 -4.85 23.49
N PRO A 119 -15.50 -5.69 24.55
CA PRO A 119 -15.87 -5.26 25.88
C PRO A 119 -15.14 -3.97 26.22
N LYS A 120 -15.84 -3.02 26.86
CA LYS A 120 -15.27 -1.67 27.17
C LYS A 120 -13.96 -1.73 27.95
N GLU A 121 -13.73 -2.81 28.68
CA GLU A 121 -12.55 -3.08 29.50
C GLU A 121 -11.30 -3.41 28.67
N ASP A 122 -11.49 -3.98 27.45
CA ASP A 122 -10.40 -4.37 26.56
C ASP A 122 -10.05 -3.30 25.52
N ARG A 123 -10.67 -2.14 25.56
CA ARG A 123 -10.36 -1.06 24.63
C ARG A 123 -9.02 -0.43 25.01
N PRO A 124 -8.09 -0.30 24.05
CA PRO A 124 -6.85 0.44 24.30
C PRO A 124 -7.19 1.84 24.83
N ARG A 125 -6.69 2.20 25.99
CA ARG A 125 -6.80 3.56 26.51
C ARG A 125 -5.78 4.41 25.76
N TYR A 126 -6.24 5.17 24.80
CA TYR A 126 -5.42 6.21 24.21
C TYR A 126 -5.20 7.31 25.23
N HIS A 127 -3.99 7.41 25.76
CA HIS A 127 -3.61 8.61 26.49
C HIS A 127 -3.43 9.72 25.46
N PRO A 128 -4.07 10.89 25.66
CA PRO A 128 -3.82 12.02 24.78
C PRO A 128 -2.31 12.33 24.81
N MET A 129 -1.71 12.52 23.64
CA MET A 129 -0.32 12.99 23.59
C MET A 129 -0.23 14.32 24.30
N VAL A 130 0.57 14.35 25.37
CA VAL A 130 0.92 15.61 26.02
C VAL A 130 1.91 16.32 25.12
N ILE A 131 1.45 17.38 24.46
CA ILE A 131 2.35 18.27 23.72
C ILE A 131 3.07 19.11 24.77
N ILE A 132 4.33 18.80 25.03
CA ILE A 132 5.19 19.64 25.86
C ILE A 132 5.63 20.81 24.98
N HIS A 133 5.08 21.98 25.22
CA HIS A 133 5.64 23.21 24.68
C HIS A 133 6.88 23.55 25.54
N GLU A 134 8.06 23.42 24.98
CA GLU A 134 9.26 24.02 25.55
C GLU A 134 9.10 25.56 25.47
N GLN A 135 9.25 26.22 26.61
CA GLN A 135 9.29 27.69 26.72
C GLN A 135 10.67 28.22 26.41
#